data_74518149a9fbb27b315188eb57c4f253
#
_entry.id   74518149a9fbb27b315188eb57c4f253
#
_cell.length_a   1.000
_cell.length_b   1.000
_cell.length_c   1.000
_cell.angle_alpha   90.00
_cell.angle_beta   90.00
_cell.angle_gamma   90.00
#
_symmetry.space_group_name_H-M   'P 1'
#
loop_
_entity.id
_entity.type
_entity.pdbx_description
1 polymer ?
#
loop_
_entity_poly.entity_id
_entity_poly.type
_entity_poly.pdbx_seq_one_letter_code
_entity_poly.pdbx_strand_id
1 'polypeptide(L)'
;MDLRNGAIADALEELGDLYELDGAIVHRVLAYRTAARTVREAPMSVAALAREGRAIELPGIGATLQEKIQALEQTGTIPAAQKLRAKFPPGLVEITRLPGIGAKRARLLHTELGIDSPQALREAALAQRVREVKGLGPKFEAGVLEALERAQTHPDERGQRRLLLPQALQLGQALARGLDEAKAGAGATVMVAGSARRMADSVKDIDLIAVTTRPVALASSLGELEEIESVASVSAAGARARTHSGVGVDLRIGRPKQLGNLLQHFTGSGRHNAALRELAVRRGLHVSEHGVLDDAHGRTQTCETEREVYELLGLAYIEPELREDRGELQAAAAAAAATGGDGLPKLIEQRDIRGELHCHTVASDGKSTIAEMAGAARELGYEYVAITDHSATHGFGNDVSPDELRRQIERVRRVDAVLDGIRVLAGSEVNILRDGSLDYEDSLLAELDWVIASVHTAFGMGEQAMTERMIRAVEHPLVDAIGHPTGRMIERREPYAIDLGAVFEGAARTGTLLEINANPDRRDLSDVHARSAVRSGVVIVIDSDAHRTRTLANMRWGIATARRAWLTKGDVANTRTWEKLEPTRKRHRSH
;
A
#
# COMPACT_ATOMS: atom_id res chain seq x y z
N MET A 1 23.77 -25.51 -1.18
CA MET A 1 22.67 -24.78 -0.55
C MET A 1 22.26 -23.67 -1.52
N ASP A 2 21.03 -23.69 -1.98
CA ASP A 2 20.58 -22.62 -2.88
C ASP A 2 20.61 -21.28 -2.15
N LEU A 3 21.13 -20.26 -2.81
CA LEU A 3 21.13 -18.90 -2.28
C LEU A 3 19.68 -18.42 -2.14
N ARG A 4 19.31 -17.93 -0.96
CA ARG A 4 17.98 -17.33 -0.72
C ARG A 4 17.82 -16.04 -1.51
N ASN A 5 16.60 -15.76 -1.95
CA ASN A 5 16.28 -14.51 -2.65
C ASN A 5 16.74 -13.26 -1.85
N GLY A 6 16.59 -13.28 -0.52
CA GLY A 6 17.09 -12.21 0.35
C GLY A 6 18.60 -11.98 0.19
N ALA A 7 19.41 -13.03 0.20
CA ALA A 7 20.86 -12.90 0.06
C ALA A 7 21.27 -12.38 -1.32
N ILE A 8 20.58 -12.80 -2.38
CA ILE A 8 20.81 -12.28 -3.73
C ILE A 8 20.43 -10.79 -3.79
N ALA A 9 19.29 -10.44 -3.23
CA ALA A 9 18.82 -9.06 -3.19
C ALA A 9 19.79 -8.14 -2.42
N ASP A 10 20.26 -8.59 -1.25
CA ASP A 10 21.23 -7.85 -0.44
C ASP A 10 22.55 -7.62 -1.16
N ALA A 11 23.03 -8.62 -1.90
CA ALA A 11 24.25 -8.50 -2.70
C ALA A 11 24.09 -7.53 -3.90
N LEU A 12 22.92 -7.49 -4.53
CA LEU A 12 22.61 -6.54 -5.59
C LEU A 12 22.44 -5.12 -5.05
N GLU A 13 21.79 -4.96 -3.90
CA GLU A 13 21.62 -3.66 -3.23
C GLU A 13 22.96 -3.08 -2.80
N GLU A 14 23.82 -3.90 -2.17
CA GLU A 14 25.19 -3.51 -1.82
C GLU A 14 25.98 -3.07 -3.05
N LEU A 15 25.87 -3.81 -4.17
CA LEU A 15 26.53 -3.41 -5.41
C LEU A 15 26.03 -2.08 -5.94
N GLY A 16 24.73 -1.80 -5.80
CA GLY A 16 24.12 -0.50 -6.11
C GLY A 16 24.72 0.62 -5.24
N ASP A 17 24.83 0.39 -3.93
CA ASP A 17 25.40 1.35 -2.97
C ASP A 17 26.91 1.60 -3.25
N LEU A 18 27.66 0.54 -3.57
CA LEU A 18 29.05 0.64 -3.96
C LEU A 18 29.25 1.42 -5.28
N TYR A 19 28.36 1.24 -6.26
CA TYR A 19 28.38 2.05 -7.48
C TYR A 19 28.05 3.52 -7.21
N GLU A 20 27.14 3.81 -6.31
CA GLU A 20 26.82 5.18 -5.90
C GLU A 20 28.02 5.82 -5.18
N LEU A 21 28.69 5.09 -4.31
CA LEU A 21 29.96 5.50 -3.69
C LEU A 21 31.06 5.74 -4.72
N ASP A 22 31.15 4.95 -5.80
CA ASP A 22 32.13 5.13 -6.88
C ASP A 22 31.76 6.27 -7.86
N GLY A 23 30.61 6.91 -7.69
CA GLY A 23 30.16 8.05 -8.51
C GLY A 23 29.47 7.64 -9.82
N ALA A 24 28.94 6.43 -9.90
CA ALA A 24 28.20 5.97 -11.07
C ALA A 24 26.95 6.83 -11.33
N ILE A 25 26.52 6.86 -12.59
CA ILE A 25 25.29 7.57 -12.98
C ILE A 25 24.06 6.99 -12.28
N VAL A 26 23.10 7.86 -11.93
CA VAL A 26 21.90 7.52 -11.14
C VAL A 26 21.12 6.35 -11.74
N HIS A 27 20.97 6.28 -13.06
CA HIS A 27 20.27 5.18 -13.73
C HIS A 27 20.89 3.81 -13.46
N ARG A 28 22.22 3.74 -13.35
CA ARG A 28 22.92 2.49 -13.02
C ARG A 28 22.61 2.04 -11.60
N VAL A 29 22.67 2.95 -10.63
CA VAL A 29 22.35 2.67 -9.22
C VAL A 29 20.90 2.21 -9.08
N LEU A 30 19.97 2.92 -9.72
CA LEU A 30 18.55 2.58 -9.72
C LEU A 30 18.27 1.20 -10.32
N ALA A 31 18.99 0.80 -11.38
CA ALA A 31 18.85 -0.53 -11.97
C ALA A 31 19.15 -1.65 -10.96
N TYR A 32 20.22 -1.53 -10.17
CA TYR A 32 20.55 -2.52 -9.13
C TYR A 32 19.56 -2.52 -7.97
N ARG A 33 19.13 -1.36 -7.51
CA ARG A 33 18.12 -1.23 -6.44
C ARG A 33 16.77 -1.79 -6.90
N THR A 34 16.38 -1.55 -8.15
CA THR A 34 15.16 -2.14 -8.74
C THR A 34 15.28 -3.66 -8.83
N ALA A 35 16.42 -4.17 -9.32
CA ALA A 35 16.66 -5.61 -9.39
C ALA A 35 16.67 -6.27 -8.00
N ALA A 36 17.31 -5.65 -7.01
CA ALA A 36 17.30 -6.14 -5.63
C ALA A 36 15.87 -6.24 -5.08
N ARG A 37 15.03 -5.23 -5.34
CA ARG A 37 13.62 -5.26 -4.96
C ARG A 37 12.88 -6.38 -5.69
N THR A 38 13.01 -6.50 -7.00
CA THR A 38 12.38 -7.57 -7.80
C THR A 38 12.76 -8.95 -7.29
N VAL A 39 14.05 -9.19 -7.03
CA VAL A 39 14.54 -10.47 -6.49
C VAL A 39 13.95 -10.74 -5.10
N ARG A 40 13.94 -9.73 -4.23
CA ARG A 40 13.39 -9.85 -2.88
C ARG A 40 11.89 -10.13 -2.90
N GLU A 41 11.19 -9.63 -3.92
CA GLU A 41 9.75 -9.77 -4.11
C GLU A 41 9.35 -11.03 -4.90
N ALA A 42 10.28 -11.68 -5.54
CA ALA A 42 9.99 -12.86 -6.33
C ALA A 42 9.40 -13.98 -5.45
N PRO A 43 8.26 -14.55 -5.86
CA PRO A 43 7.62 -15.64 -5.11
C PRO A 43 8.39 -16.97 -5.24
N MET A 44 9.19 -17.14 -6.31
CA MET A 44 9.94 -18.36 -6.64
C MET A 44 11.44 -18.18 -6.38
N SER A 45 12.21 -19.27 -6.40
CA SER A 45 13.67 -19.24 -6.24
C SER A 45 14.35 -18.55 -7.43
N VAL A 46 14.88 -17.35 -7.20
CA VAL A 46 15.64 -16.61 -8.24
C VAL A 46 16.98 -17.29 -8.55
N ALA A 47 17.58 -17.98 -7.58
CA ALA A 47 18.76 -18.81 -7.82
C ALA A 47 18.48 -19.94 -8.82
N ALA A 48 17.35 -20.63 -8.68
CA ALA A 48 16.92 -21.66 -9.62
C ALA A 48 16.66 -21.06 -11.02
N LEU A 49 15.91 -19.97 -11.12
CA LEU A 49 15.69 -19.28 -12.39
C LEU A 49 16.99 -18.83 -13.06
N ALA A 50 17.95 -18.34 -12.29
CA ALA A 50 19.24 -17.90 -12.83
C ALA A 50 20.05 -19.07 -13.39
N ARG A 51 20.05 -20.24 -12.73
CA ARG A 51 20.68 -21.47 -13.24
C ARG A 51 20.12 -21.92 -14.59
N GLU A 52 18.80 -21.78 -14.74
CA GLU A 52 18.07 -22.10 -15.97
C GLU A 52 18.19 -21.01 -17.06
N GLY A 53 18.82 -19.89 -16.76
CA GLY A 53 18.89 -18.74 -17.68
C GLY A 53 17.60 -17.93 -17.79
N ARG A 54 16.66 -18.14 -16.88
CA ARG A 54 15.30 -17.58 -16.90
C ARG A 54 15.10 -16.38 -15.96
N ALA A 55 16.11 -15.97 -15.19
CA ALA A 55 15.97 -14.80 -14.32
C ALA A 55 15.64 -13.52 -15.10
N ILE A 56 15.93 -13.46 -16.40
CA ILE A 56 15.52 -12.38 -17.31
C ILE A 56 14.00 -12.25 -17.50
N GLU A 57 13.21 -13.25 -17.14
CA GLU A 57 11.75 -13.18 -17.14
C GLU A 57 11.20 -12.26 -16.05
N LEU A 58 12.04 -11.98 -15.04
CA LEU A 58 11.67 -11.08 -13.95
C LEU A 58 11.80 -9.60 -14.37
N PRO A 59 10.81 -8.75 -14.04
CA PRO A 59 10.84 -7.33 -14.39
C PRO A 59 12.10 -6.63 -13.86
N GLY A 60 12.81 -5.94 -14.75
CA GLY A 60 14.02 -5.19 -14.39
C GLY A 60 15.29 -6.03 -14.28
N ILE A 61 15.25 -7.33 -14.58
CA ILE A 61 16.43 -8.17 -14.66
C ILE A 61 16.78 -8.43 -16.13
N GLY A 62 17.84 -7.79 -16.60
CA GLY A 62 18.41 -8.04 -17.93
C GLY A 62 19.57 -9.03 -17.87
N ALA A 63 20.15 -9.39 -19.06
CA ALA A 63 21.23 -10.34 -19.19
C ALA A 63 22.42 -10.08 -18.24
N THR A 64 22.86 -8.82 -18.13
CA THR A 64 23.97 -8.44 -17.24
C THR A 64 23.68 -8.70 -15.75
N LEU A 65 22.44 -8.54 -15.31
CA LEU A 65 22.04 -8.81 -13.92
C LEU A 65 21.91 -10.31 -13.69
N GLN A 66 21.37 -11.06 -14.65
CA GLN A 66 21.33 -12.52 -14.61
C GLN A 66 22.73 -13.11 -14.49
N GLU A 67 23.71 -12.68 -15.31
CA GLU A 67 25.10 -13.12 -15.20
C GLU A 67 25.69 -12.86 -13.80
N LYS A 68 25.36 -11.73 -13.17
CA LYS A 68 25.82 -11.44 -11.81
C LYS A 68 25.18 -12.33 -10.76
N ILE A 69 23.90 -12.65 -10.91
CA ILE A 69 23.19 -13.58 -10.03
C ILE A 69 23.78 -14.98 -10.17
N GLN A 70 24.07 -15.42 -11.41
CA GLN A 70 24.74 -16.69 -11.66
C GLN A 70 26.14 -16.74 -11.06
N ALA A 71 26.92 -15.66 -11.21
CA ALA A 71 28.26 -15.56 -10.61
C ALA A 71 28.19 -15.64 -9.07
N LEU A 72 27.21 -14.93 -8.46
CA LEU A 72 26.99 -14.97 -7.03
C LEU A 72 26.64 -16.39 -6.55
N GLU A 73 25.76 -17.07 -7.27
CA GLU A 73 25.37 -18.45 -6.96
C GLU A 73 26.51 -19.44 -7.06
N GLN A 74 27.33 -19.32 -8.11
CA GLN A 74 28.45 -20.23 -8.36
C GLN A 74 29.66 -19.98 -7.45
N THR A 75 29.96 -18.72 -7.14
CA THR A 75 31.21 -18.32 -6.47
C THR A 75 31.00 -17.68 -5.09
N GLY A 76 29.74 -17.44 -4.67
CA GLY A 76 29.40 -16.73 -3.44
C GLY A 76 29.67 -15.22 -3.51
N THR A 77 30.08 -14.69 -4.69
CA THR A 77 30.43 -13.27 -4.81
C THR A 77 30.12 -12.72 -6.20
N ILE A 78 29.88 -11.40 -6.26
CA ILE A 78 29.81 -10.68 -7.53
C ILE A 78 31.17 -10.03 -7.79
N PRO A 79 31.89 -10.37 -8.88
CA PRO A 79 33.25 -9.86 -9.12
C PRO A 79 33.37 -8.33 -9.11
N ALA A 80 32.34 -7.64 -9.59
CA ALA A 80 32.26 -6.17 -9.54
C ALA A 80 32.20 -5.63 -8.11
N ALA A 81 31.47 -6.30 -7.20
CA ALA A 81 31.39 -5.93 -5.79
C ALA A 81 32.74 -6.10 -5.09
N GLN A 82 33.46 -7.19 -5.36
CA GLN A 82 34.80 -7.41 -4.80
C GLN A 82 35.78 -6.28 -5.16
N LYS A 83 35.77 -5.83 -6.43
CA LYS A 83 36.62 -4.71 -6.88
C LYS A 83 36.28 -3.40 -6.17
N LEU A 84 35.02 -3.15 -5.93
CA LEU A 84 34.57 -1.92 -5.26
C LEU A 84 34.76 -1.97 -3.75
N ARG A 85 34.60 -3.12 -3.10
CA ARG A 85 34.96 -3.34 -1.68
C ARG A 85 36.43 -3.09 -1.38
N ALA A 86 37.32 -3.31 -2.36
CA ALA A 86 38.73 -2.96 -2.23
C ALA A 86 38.97 -1.43 -2.18
N LYS A 87 38.02 -0.63 -2.70
CA LYS A 87 38.07 0.84 -2.66
C LYS A 87 37.34 1.44 -1.46
N PHE A 88 36.25 0.81 -1.01
CA PHE A 88 35.36 1.34 0.02
C PHE A 88 35.18 0.34 1.17
N PRO A 89 35.46 0.75 2.41
CA PRO A 89 35.24 -0.09 3.60
C PRO A 89 33.75 -0.49 3.72
N PRO A 90 33.44 -1.71 4.20
CA PRO A 90 32.06 -2.19 4.37
C PRO A 90 31.21 -1.27 5.23
N GLY A 91 31.78 -0.71 6.32
CA GLY A 91 31.07 0.23 7.19
C GLY A 91 30.68 1.56 6.53
N LEU A 92 31.37 1.94 5.44
CA LEU A 92 30.98 3.12 4.67
C LEU A 92 29.66 2.88 3.91
N VAL A 93 29.41 1.67 3.43
CA VAL A 93 28.14 1.26 2.84
C VAL A 93 27.03 1.32 3.90
N GLU A 94 27.28 0.86 5.12
CA GLU A 94 26.33 0.93 6.22
C GLU A 94 25.94 2.37 6.55
N ILE A 95 26.92 3.31 6.52
CA ILE A 95 26.68 4.73 6.73
C ILE A 95 25.75 5.31 5.65
N THR A 96 25.86 4.89 4.39
CA THR A 96 24.96 5.41 3.32
C THR A 96 23.50 5.02 3.53
N ARG A 97 23.23 4.00 4.31
CA ARG A 97 21.88 3.50 4.64
C ARG A 97 21.22 4.23 5.81
N LEU A 98 21.97 5.08 6.51
CA LEU A 98 21.42 5.91 7.58
C LEU A 98 20.57 7.05 7.01
N PRO A 99 19.39 7.34 7.60
CA PRO A 99 18.56 8.46 7.17
C PRO A 99 19.32 9.77 7.08
N GLY A 100 19.20 10.42 5.93
CA GLY A 100 19.87 11.72 5.70
C GLY A 100 21.34 11.65 5.27
N ILE A 101 21.96 10.45 5.18
CA ILE A 101 23.35 10.28 4.75
C ILE A 101 23.39 9.51 3.44
N GLY A 102 23.32 10.20 2.30
CA GLY A 102 23.57 9.57 1.00
C GLY A 102 25.07 9.43 0.70
N ALA A 103 25.41 8.70 -0.37
CA ALA A 103 26.80 8.40 -0.78
C ALA A 103 27.71 9.62 -0.89
N LYS A 104 27.18 10.77 -1.32
CA LYS A 104 27.97 12.02 -1.40
C LYS A 104 28.45 12.50 -0.02
N ARG A 105 27.56 12.45 0.99
CA ARG A 105 27.90 12.83 2.37
C ARG A 105 28.78 11.78 3.05
N ALA A 106 28.50 10.51 2.81
CA ALA A 106 29.34 9.41 3.32
C ALA A 106 30.79 9.51 2.80
N ARG A 107 30.98 9.75 1.49
CA ARG A 107 32.32 10.02 0.92
C ARG A 107 32.99 11.24 1.52
N LEU A 108 32.23 12.34 1.72
CA LEU A 108 32.77 13.56 2.33
C LEU A 108 33.25 13.29 3.75
N LEU A 109 32.46 12.58 4.56
CA LEU A 109 32.81 12.18 5.93
C LEU A 109 34.05 11.27 5.97
N HIS A 110 34.12 10.33 5.02
CA HIS A 110 35.29 9.45 4.89
C HIS A 110 36.56 10.23 4.49
N THR A 111 36.45 11.14 3.52
CA THR A 111 37.60 11.90 3.01
C THR A 111 38.13 12.91 4.05
N GLU A 112 37.22 13.64 4.72
CA GLU A 112 37.59 14.74 5.63
C GLU A 112 37.90 14.28 7.06
N LEU A 113 37.25 13.24 7.54
CA LEU A 113 37.34 12.75 8.93
C LEU A 113 37.87 11.33 9.07
N GLY A 114 38.10 10.59 7.96
CA GLY A 114 38.53 9.20 8.00
C GLY A 114 37.44 8.23 8.50
N ILE A 115 36.18 8.64 8.46
CA ILE A 115 35.07 7.83 8.97
C ILE A 115 34.82 6.66 8.01
N ASP A 116 34.91 5.43 8.53
CA ASP A 116 34.78 4.19 7.76
C ASP A 116 33.70 3.23 8.33
N SER A 117 33.07 3.59 9.45
CA SER A 117 32.09 2.75 10.15
C SER A 117 31.05 3.60 10.87
N PRO A 118 29.83 3.06 11.13
CA PRO A 118 28.82 3.73 11.97
C PRO A 118 29.32 4.11 13.35
N GLN A 119 30.22 3.29 13.93
CA GLN A 119 30.83 3.56 15.23
C GLN A 119 31.76 4.78 15.16
N ALA A 120 32.65 4.86 14.17
CA ALA A 120 33.52 6.01 13.96
C ALA A 120 32.70 7.30 13.68
N LEU A 121 31.57 7.17 12.96
CA LEU A 121 30.66 8.27 12.73
C LEU A 121 30.01 8.76 14.04
N ARG A 122 29.61 7.86 14.92
CA ARG A 122 29.03 8.19 16.22
C ARG A 122 30.05 8.93 17.11
N GLU A 123 31.27 8.42 17.18
CA GLU A 123 32.35 9.04 17.95
C GLU A 123 32.68 10.45 17.43
N ALA A 124 32.76 10.63 16.13
CA ALA A 124 32.98 11.93 15.51
C ALA A 124 31.83 12.92 15.79
N ALA A 125 30.57 12.44 15.74
CA ALA A 125 29.39 13.26 16.01
C ALA A 125 29.31 13.67 17.50
N LEU A 126 29.58 12.74 18.43
CA LEU A 126 29.64 13.04 19.87
C LEU A 126 30.77 14.02 20.20
N ALA A 127 31.89 13.94 19.50
CA ALA A 127 33.01 14.87 19.61
C ALA A 127 32.78 16.19 18.85
N GLN A 128 31.60 16.41 18.26
CA GLN A 128 31.20 17.61 17.50
C GLN A 128 32.08 17.90 16.26
N ARG A 129 32.79 16.91 15.74
CA ARG A 129 33.66 17.04 14.57
C ARG A 129 32.93 17.03 13.24
N VAL A 130 31.71 16.41 13.18
CA VAL A 130 30.91 16.32 11.94
C VAL A 130 30.46 17.72 11.50
N ARG A 131 30.07 18.58 12.43
CA ARG A 131 29.67 19.99 12.16
C ARG A 131 30.75 20.86 11.60
N GLU A 132 32.04 20.50 11.77
CA GLU A 132 33.21 21.23 11.26
C GLU A 132 33.41 20.99 9.76
N VAL A 133 32.85 19.90 9.22
CA VAL A 133 32.94 19.60 7.80
C VAL A 133 32.09 20.57 6.98
N LYS A 134 32.69 21.22 5.99
CA LYS A 134 32.00 22.21 5.14
C LYS A 134 30.73 21.63 4.52
N GLY A 135 29.59 22.23 4.84
CA GLY A 135 28.26 21.82 4.36
C GLY A 135 27.52 20.82 5.25
N LEU A 136 28.08 20.44 6.41
CA LEU A 136 27.45 19.61 7.42
C LEU A 136 27.37 20.41 8.73
N GLY A 137 26.22 20.99 9.04
CA GLY A 137 26.04 21.83 10.22
C GLY A 137 25.57 21.05 11.47
N PRO A 138 25.40 21.77 12.62
CA PRO A 138 24.97 21.16 13.88
C PRO A 138 23.66 20.39 13.80
N LYS A 139 22.70 20.83 12.96
CA LYS A 139 21.42 20.16 12.72
C LYS A 139 21.61 18.79 12.04
N PHE A 140 22.55 18.71 11.10
CA PHE A 140 22.88 17.44 10.43
C PHE A 140 23.51 16.47 11.43
N GLU A 141 24.48 16.94 12.23
CA GLU A 141 25.16 16.13 13.25
C GLU A 141 24.18 15.58 14.30
N ALA A 142 23.23 16.39 14.78
CA ALA A 142 22.18 15.93 15.69
C ALA A 142 21.31 14.85 15.03
N GLY A 143 20.91 15.03 13.76
CA GLY A 143 20.16 14.02 12.99
C GLY A 143 20.91 12.71 12.77
N VAL A 144 22.25 12.77 12.64
CA VAL A 144 23.11 11.58 12.57
C VAL A 144 23.06 10.77 13.87
N LEU A 145 23.19 11.44 15.02
CA LEU A 145 23.13 10.78 16.33
C LEU A 145 21.77 10.10 16.54
N GLU A 146 20.68 10.79 16.22
CA GLU A 146 19.32 10.24 16.30
C GLU A 146 19.12 9.03 15.37
N ALA A 147 19.65 9.09 14.14
CA ALA A 147 19.60 7.99 13.19
C ALA A 147 20.38 6.75 13.66
N LEU A 148 21.55 6.97 14.27
CA LEU A 148 22.37 5.89 14.84
C LEU A 148 21.71 5.26 16.07
N GLU A 149 21.07 6.07 16.92
CA GLU A 149 20.35 5.59 18.10
C GLU A 149 19.13 4.74 17.72
N ARG A 150 18.32 5.21 16.79
CA ARG A 150 17.19 4.42 16.23
C ARG A 150 17.68 3.10 15.62
N ALA A 151 18.80 3.12 14.91
CA ALA A 151 19.38 1.91 14.32
C ALA A 151 19.81 0.87 15.36
N GLN A 152 20.15 1.28 16.58
CA GLN A 152 20.55 0.40 17.69
C GLN A 152 19.36 -0.08 18.52
N THR A 153 18.35 0.78 18.72
CA THR A 153 17.20 0.47 19.61
C THR A 153 16.15 -0.41 18.92
N HIS A 154 16.08 -0.41 17.58
CA HIS A 154 15.09 -1.16 16.79
C HIS A 154 15.73 -2.04 15.71
N PRO A 155 16.63 -2.97 16.08
CA PRO A 155 17.29 -3.85 15.10
C PRO A 155 16.31 -4.79 14.39
N ASP A 156 15.24 -5.22 15.08
CA ASP A 156 14.27 -6.21 14.59
C ASP A 156 13.18 -5.61 13.66
N GLU A 157 12.93 -4.32 13.70
CA GLU A 157 11.97 -3.69 12.79
C GLU A 157 12.44 -3.70 11.33
N ARG A 158 13.75 -3.82 11.08
CA ARG A 158 14.34 -4.02 9.75
C ARG A 158 14.17 -5.44 9.20
N GLY A 159 13.78 -6.42 10.04
CA GLY A 159 13.81 -7.85 9.72
C GLY A 159 12.48 -8.48 9.33
N GLN A 160 11.33 -7.88 9.65
CA GLN A 160 10.01 -8.45 9.32
C GLN A 160 9.41 -7.75 8.12
N ARG A 161 9.66 -8.31 6.96
CA ARG A 161 9.06 -7.84 5.71
C ARG A 161 7.54 -7.97 5.76
N ARG A 162 6.86 -6.90 5.36
CA ARG A 162 5.43 -6.91 5.10
C ARG A 162 5.17 -6.80 3.59
N LEU A 163 4.19 -7.51 3.11
CA LEU A 163 3.72 -7.40 1.73
C LEU A 163 2.61 -6.35 1.65
N LEU A 164 2.61 -5.55 0.60
CA LEU A 164 1.43 -4.77 0.27
C LEU A 164 0.25 -5.70 -0.04
N LEU A 165 -0.95 -5.25 0.23
CA LEU A 165 -2.17 -6.06 0.06
C LEU A 165 -2.28 -6.78 -1.30
N PRO A 166 -2.02 -6.13 -2.47
CA PRO A 166 -2.08 -6.83 -3.76
C PRO A 166 -1.12 -8.00 -3.86
N GLN A 167 0.11 -7.83 -3.38
CA GLN A 167 1.13 -8.87 -3.37
C GLN A 167 0.74 -10.03 -2.46
N ALA A 168 0.21 -9.70 -1.26
CA ALA A 168 -0.25 -10.70 -0.30
C ALA A 168 -1.43 -11.53 -0.84
N LEU A 169 -2.40 -10.89 -1.48
CA LEU A 169 -3.54 -11.57 -2.10
C LEU A 169 -3.10 -12.42 -3.29
N GLN A 170 -2.21 -11.91 -4.14
CA GLN A 170 -1.69 -12.66 -5.27
C GLN A 170 -0.96 -13.93 -4.82
N LEU A 171 -0.07 -13.81 -3.82
CA LEU A 171 0.65 -14.94 -3.24
C LEU A 171 -0.31 -15.92 -2.56
N GLY A 172 -1.21 -15.43 -1.70
CA GLY A 172 -2.18 -16.28 -0.99
C GLY A 172 -3.11 -17.03 -1.94
N GLN A 173 -3.56 -16.39 -3.03
CA GLN A 173 -4.38 -17.04 -4.06
C GLN A 173 -3.58 -18.04 -4.89
N ALA A 174 -2.29 -17.80 -5.17
CA ALA A 174 -1.43 -18.76 -5.86
C ALA A 174 -1.23 -20.02 -5.01
N LEU A 175 -0.89 -19.86 -3.73
CA LEU A 175 -0.77 -20.97 -2.79
C LEU A 175 -2.08 -21.74 -2.62
N ALA A 176 -3.22 -21.04 -2.51
CA ALA A 176 -4.53 -21.69 -2.41
C ALA A 176 -4.84 -22.53 -3.65
N ARG A 177 -4.63 -22.00 -4.86
CA ARG A 177 -4.79 -22.77 -6.11
C ARG A 177 -3.86 -23.96 -6.18
N GLY A 178 -2.57 -23.80 -5.87
CA GLY A 178 -1.62 -24.90 -5.89
C GLY A 178 -2.00 -26.04 -4.94
N LEU A 179 -2.56 -25.72 -3.77
CA LEU A 179 -3.09 -26.71 -2.83
C LEU A 179 -4.36 -27.41 -3.34
N ASP A 180 -5.26 -26.68 -4.02
CA ASP A 180 -6.48 -27.25 -4.63
C ASP A 180 -6.14 -28.20 -5.79
N GLU A 181 -5.15 -27.84 -6.62
CA GLU A 181 -4.70 -28.62 -7.78
C GLU A 181 -3.86 -29.84 -7.39
N ALA A 182 -3.25 -29.84 -6.20
CA ALA A 182 -2.49 -30.97 -5.70
C ALA A 182 -3.36 -32.23 -5.61
N LYS A 183 -2.82 -33.41 -5.98
CA LYS A 183 -3.55 -34.72 -5.86
C LYS A 183 -4.10 -34.97 -4.45
N ALA A 184 -3.40 -34.44 -3.44
CA ALA A 184 -3.82 -34.48 -2.05
C ALA A 184 -4.98 -33.53 -1.77
N GLY A 185 -5.14 -32.47 -2.57
CA GLY A 185 -6.16 -31.44 -2.45
C GLY A 185 -7.53 -31.82 -3.03
N ALA A 186 -7.65 -32.94 -3.74
CA ALA A 186 -8.91 -33.33 -4.36
C ALA A 186 -10.08 -33.33 -3.36
N GLY A 187 -11.03 -32.41 -3.55
CA GLY A 187 -12.17 -32.20 -2.65
C GLY A 187 -11.89 -31.34 -1.42
N ALA A 188 -10.74 -30.66 -1.36
CA ALA A 188 -10.46 -29.61 -0.38
C ALA A 188 -11.11 -28.28 -0.81
N THR A 189 -11.39 -27.42 0.16
CA THR A 189 -11.67 -25.99 -0.08
C THR A 189 -10.58 -25.20 0.62
N VAL A 190 -9.79 -24.43 -0.13
CA VAL A 190 -8.70 -23.61 0.41
C VAL A 190 -9.00 -22.14 0.20
N MET A 191 -8.85 -21.31 1.24
CA MET A 191 -9.18 -19.89 1.20
C MET A 191 -8.13 -19.06 1.93
N VAL A 192 -7.91 -17.84 1.42
CA VAL A 192 -7.10 -16.82 2.11
C VAL A 192 -7.90 -16.29 3.30
N ALA A 193 -7.22 -16.13 4.43
CA ALA A 193 -7.77 -15.60 5.68
C ALA A 193 -6.94 -14.42 6.21
N GLY A 194 -6.97 -14.17 7.49
CA GLY A 194 -6.12 -13.20 8.18
C GLY A 194 -6.28 -11.75 7.73
N SER A 195 -5.21 -11.00 7.88
CA SER A 195 -5.18 -9.58 7.54
C SER A 195 -5.34 -9.30 6.04
N ALA A 196 -4.93 -10.22 5.16
CA ALA A 196 -5.15 -10.13 3.73
C ALA A 196 -6.66 -10.15 3.39
N ARG A 197 -7.42 -11.06 4.01
CA ARG A 197 -8.88 -11.13 3.82
C ARG A 197 -9.61 -9.91 4.40
N ARG A 198 -9.09 -9.32 5.47
CA ARG A 198 -9.60 -8.06 6.02
C ARG A 198 -9.17 -6.82 5.23
N MET A 199 -8.50 -6.99 4.09
CA MET A 199 -8.02 -5.90 3.22
C MET A 199 -7.10 -4.89 3.93
N ALA A 200 -6.26 -5.36 4.88
CA ALA A 200 -5.28 -4.50 5.56
C ALA A 200 -4.28 -3.89 4.56
N ASP A 201 -3.69 -2.74 4.90
CA ASP A 201 -2.76 -2.01 4.02
C ASP A 201 -1.52 -2.84 3.66
N SER A 202 -0.98 -3.53 4.66
CA SER A 202 0.13 -4.48 4.50
C SER A 202 -0.07 -5.72 5.36
N VAL A 203 0.56 -6.82 4.96
CA VAL A 203 0.38 -8.16 5.51
C VAL A 203 1.73 -8.73 5.90
N LYS A 204 1.85 -9.27 7.12
CA LYS A 204 3.08 -9.86 7.63
C LYS A 204 3.24 -11.32 7.18
N ASP A 205 2.18 -12.10 7.34
CA ASP A 205 2.13 -13.53 7.07
C ASP A 205 0.92 -13.86 6.21
N ILE A 206 0.98 -14.90 5.39
CA ILE A 206 -0.16 -15.41 4.62
C ILE A 206 -0.89 -16.46 5.44
N ASP A 207 -2.11 -16.12 5.86
CA ASP A 207 -3.00 -17.05 6.53
C ASP A 207 -3.88 -17.77 5.49
N LEU A 208 -3.82 -19.10 5.47
CA LEU A 208 -4.67 -19.97 4.66
C LEU A 208 -5.50 -20.85 5.58
N ILE A 209 -6.74 -21.04 5.23
CA ILE A 209 -7.59 -22.07 5.84
C ILE A 209 -7.98 -23.11 4.80
N ALA A 210 -8.13 -24.34 5.23
CA ALA A 210 -8.61 -25.39 4.37
C ALA A 210 -9.56 -26.33 5.14
N VAL A 211 -10.49 -26.92 4.40
CA VAL A 211 -11.30 -28.03 4.90
C VAL A 211 -11.15 -29.21 3.96
N THR A 212 -10.89 -30.38 4.55
CA THR A 212 -10.64 -31.61 3.80
C THR A 212 -10.86 -32.86 4.65
N THR A 213 -11.04 -34.01 4.00
CA THR A 213 -11.03 -35.32 4.65
C THR A 213 -9.63 -35.95 4.72
N ARG A 214 -8.61 -35.32 4.10
CA ARG A 214 -7.22 -35.81 4.03
C ARG A 214 -6.23 -34.75 4.56
N PRO A 215 -6.33 -34.35 5.84
CA PRO A 215 -5.63 -33.18 6.36
C PRO A 215 -4.11 -33.29 6.30
N VAL A 216 -3.52 -34.43 6.67
CA VAL A 216 -2.05 -34.60 6.66
C VAL A 216 -1.48 -34.55 5.25
N ALA A 217 -2.16 -35.18 4.28
CA ALA A 217 -1.73 -35.16 2.90
C ALA A 217 -1.77 -33.74 2.32
N LEU A 218 -2.84 -32.98 2.57
CA LEU A 218 -2.95 -31.59 2.15
C LEU A 218 -1.87 -30.70 2.83
N ALA A 219 -1.64 -30.89 4.13
CA ALA A 219 -0.61 -30.14 4.85
C ALA A 219 0.80 -30.40 4.28
N SER A 220 1.08 -31.66 3.89
CA SER A 220 2.38 -32.02 3.29
C SER A 220 2.58 -31.40 1.91
N SER A 221 1.53 -31.31 1.08
CA SER A 221 1.65 -30.75 -0.27
C SER A 221 1.96 -29.23 -0.27
N LEU A 222 1.80 -28.53 0.85
CA LEU A 222 2.26 -27.15 0.94
C LEU A 222 3.75 -27.01 0.63
N GLY A 223 4.59 -27.97 1.09
CA GLY A 223 6.02 -27.97 0.84
C GLY A 223 6.44 -28.32 -0.59
N GLU A 224 5.49 -28.78 -1.40
CA GLU A 224 5.72 -29.14 -2.82
C GLU A 224 5.48 -27.95 -3.76
N LEU A 225 4.93 -26.83 -3.25
CA LEU A 225 4.65 -25.62 -4.03
C LEU A 225 5.92 -24.83 -4.33
N GLU A 226 6.04 -24.32 -5.55
CA GLU A 226 7.22 -23.58 -6.04
C GLU A 226 7.52 -22.31 -5.22
N GLU A 227 6.52 -21.72 -4.58
CA GLU A 227 6.67 -20.52 -3.76
C GLU A 227 7.31 -20.81 -2.40
N ILE A 228 7.33 -22.07 -1.96
CA ILE A 228 7.75 -22.45 -0.60
C ILE A 228 9.23 -22.82 -0.57
N GLU A 229 9.98 -22.06 0.22
CA GLU A 229 11.41 -22.31 0.48
C GLU A 229 11.61 -23.42 1.52
N SER A 230 10.80 -23.42 2.58
CA SER A 230 10.97 -24.34 3.69
C SER A 230 9.67 -24.54 4.46
N VAL A 231 9.53 -25.73 5.06
CA VAL A 231 8.42 -26.10 5.91
C VAL A 231 8.92 -26.28 7.34
N ALA A 232 8.35 -25.54 8.27
CA ALA A 232 8.73 -25.59 9.69
C ALA A 232 7.96 -26.68 10.47
N SER A 233 6.71 -26.95 10.10
CA SER A 233 5.89 -27.99 10.75
C SER A 233 4.77 -28.47 9.83
N VAL A 234 4.40 -29.74 9.97
CA VAL A 234 3.26 -30.39 9.30
C VAL A 234 2.50 -31.23 10.32
N SER A 235 1.17 -31.12 10.33
CA SER A 235 0.28 -31.91 11.19
C SER A 235 -1.10 -32.03 10.55
N ALA A 236 -2.00 -32.78 11.17
CA ALA A 236 -3.42 -32.83 10.78
C ALA A 236 -4.15 -31.49 11.00
N ALA A 237 -3.64 -30.61 11.87
CA ALA A 237 -4.22 -29.28 12.10
C ALA A 237 -3.72 -28.22 11.10
N GLY A 238 -2.71 -28.55 10.27
CA GLY A 238 -2.14 -27.65 9.27
C GLY A 238 -0.64 -27.71 9.12
N ALA A 239 -0.06 -26.70 8.49
CA ALA A 239 1.37 -26.58 8.26
C ALA A 239 1.82 -25.13 8.42
N ARG A 240 3.10 -24.94 8.78
CA ARG A 240 3.79 -23.65 8.77
C ARG A 240 4.97 -23.71 7.83
N ALA A 241 5.08 -22.74 6.98
CA ALA A 241 6.09 -22.67 5.95
C ALA A 241 6.63 -21.24 5.80
N ARG A 242 7.69 -21.12 5.01
CA ARG A 242 8.27 -19.83 4.60
C ARG A 242 8.46 -19.84 3.11
N THR A 243 8.11 -18.75 2.46
CA THR A 243 8.30 -18.55 1.01
C THR A 243 9.74 -18.12 0.70
N HIS A 244 10.15 -18.24 -0.59
CA HIS A 244 11.44 -17.75 -1.08
C HIS A 244 11.63 -16.24 -0.86
N SER A 245 10.55 -15.48 -0.79
CA SER A 245 10.57 -14.05 -0.43
C SER A 245 10.68 -13.80 1.08
N GLY A 246 10.73 -14.84 1.92
CA GLY A 246 10.88 -14.75 3.37
C GLY A 246 9.58 -14.52 4.13
N VAL A 247 8.42 -14.57 3.46
CA VAL A 247 7.10 -14.39 4.07
C VAL A 247 6.64 -15.69 4.74
N GLY A 248 6.10 -15.60 5.96
CA GLY A 248 5.51 -16.74 6.65
C GLY A 248 4.19 -17.17 6.01
N VAL A 249 3.92 -18.47 6.00
CA VAL A 249 2.65 -19.07 5.57
C VAL A 249 2.14 -19.93 6.70
N ASP A 250 0.91 -19.69 7.16
CA ASP A 250 0.21 -20.49 8.16
C ASP A 250 -1.04 -21.10 7.52
N LEU A 251 -1.00 -22.42 7.26
CA LEU A 251 -2.13 -23.19 6.77
C LEU A 251 -2.82 -23.87 7.95
N ARG A 252 -4.12 -23.58 8.13
CA ARG A 252 -4.97 -24.21 9.13
C ARG A 252 -6.00 -25.12 8.46
N ILE A 253 -6.13 -26.35 8.97
CA ILE A 253 -6.98 -27.36 8.38
C ILE A 253 -8.03 -27.82 9.38
N GLY A 254 -9.28 -27.87 8.94
CA GLY A 254 -10.41 -28.42 9.67
C GLY A 254 -11.24 -29.38 8.86
N ARG A 255 -12.36 -29.79 9.44
CA ARG A 255 -13.37 -30.62 8.76
C ARG A 255 -14.31 -29.75 7.94
N PRO A 256 -14.94 -30.27 6.87
CA PRO A 256 -15.86 -29.49 6.01
C PRO A 256 -16.92 -28.70 6.79
N LYS A 257 -17.55 -29.33 7.79
CA LYS A 257 -18.58 -28.69 8.63
C LYS A 257 -18.07 -27.57 9.56
N GLN A 258 -16.77 -27.30 9.60
CA GLN A 258 -16.14 -26.28 10.45
C GLN A 258 -15.68 -25.06 9.65
N LEU A 259 -15.97 -24.98 8.34
CA LEU A 259 -15.46 -23.91 7.47
C LEU A 259 -15.82 -22.52 8.00
N GLY A 260 -17.05 -22.30 8.44
CA GLY A 260 -17.50 -21.03 9.00
C GLY A 260 -16.75 -20.65 10.28
N ASN A 261 -16.52 -21.62 11.18
CA ASN A 261 -15.77 -21.38 12.41
C ASN A 261 -14.30 -21.06 12.13
N LEU A 262 -13.65 -21.78 11.20
CA LEU A 262 -12.27 -21.51 10.78
C LEU A 262 -12.16 -20.12 10.15
N LEU A 263 -13.02 -19.79 9.20
CA LEU A 263 -13.03 -18.48 8.54
C LEU A 263 -13.20 -17.35 9.55
N GLN A 264 -14.19 -17.46 10.44
CA GLN A 264 -14.42 -16.43 11.45
C GLN A 264 -13.18 -16.26 12.36
N HIS A 265 -12.65 -17.38 12.87
CA HIS A 265 -11.54 -17.36 13.80
C HIS A 265 -10.24 -16.82 13.18
N PHE A 266 -9.83 -17.39 12.02
CA PHE A 266 -8.56 -17.06 11.38
C PHE A 266 -8.61 -15.80 10.50
N THR A 267 -9.78 -15.31 10.14
CA THR A 267 -9.91 -13.96 9.57
C THR A 267 -9.57 -12.89 10.62
N GLY A 268 -9.91 -13.09 11.86
CA GLY A 268 -9.60 -12.16 12.96
C GLY A 268 -10.47 -10.88 12.87
N SER A 269 -9.97 -9.71 13.31
CA SER A 269 -8.65 -9.51 13.94
C SER A 269 -8.54 -10.17 15.32
N GLY A 270 -7.35 -10.18 15.91
CA GLY A 270 -7.19 -10.66 17.28
C GLY A 270 -8.06 -9.88 18.29
N ARG A 271 -8.19 -8.55 18.12
CA ARG A 271 -9.06 -7.68 18.94
C ARG A 271 -10.52 -8.02 18.74
N HIS A 272 -10.98 -8.14 17.50
CA HIS A 272 -12.33 -8.57 17.17
C HIS A 272 -12.67 -9.92 17.81
N ASN A 273 -11.78 -10.91 17.68
CA ASN A 273 -11.98 -12.23 18.27
C ASN A 273 -12.01 -12.21 19.82
N ALA A 274 -11.21 -11.35 20.45
CA ALA A 274 -11.25 -11.18 21.90
C ALA A 274 -12.61 -10.62 22.34
N ALA A 275 -13.05 -9.53 21.73
CA ALA A 275 -14.35 -8.91 22.04
C ALA A 275 -15.53 -9.85 21.72
N LEU A 276 -15.46 -10.62 20.60
CA LEU A 276 -16.47 -11.61 20.24
C LEU A 276 -16.57 -12.73 21.28
N ARG A 277 -15.43 -13.25 21.78
CA ARG A 277 -15.40 -14.26 22.84
C ARG A 277 -15.97 -13.74 24.14
N GLU A 278 -15.66 -12.52 24.55
CA GLU A 278 -16.26 -11.89 25.74
C GLU A 278 -17.77 -11.77 25.62
N LEU A 279 -18.27 -11.38 24.44
CA LEU A 279 -19.70 -11.31 24.16
C LEU A 279 -20.35 -12.70 24.24
N ALA A 280 -19.72 -13.72 23.67
CA ALA A 280 -20.19 -15.10 23.70
C ALA A 280 -20.28 -15.63 25.16
N VAL A 281 -19.23 -15.44 25.97
CA VAL A 281 -19.21 -15.87 27.39
C VAL A 281 -20.35 -15.24 28.19
N ARG A 282 -20.66 -13.95 27.98
CA ARG A 282 -21.81 -13.30 28.61
C ARG A 282 -23.16 -13.94 28.24
N ARG A 283 -23.20 -14.76 27.20
CA ARG A 283 -24.39 -15.51 26.73
C ARG A 283 -24.32 -17.01 27.05
N GLY A 284 -23.32 -17.46 27.81
CA GLY A 284 -23.09 -18.88 28.14
C GLY A 284 -22.60 -19.68 26.93
N LEU A 285 -21.89 -19.01 26.00
CA LEU A 285 -21.35 -19.63 24.78
C LEU A 285 -19.83 -19.44 24.69
N HIS A 286 -19.14 -20.39 24.05
CA HIS A 286 -17.70 -20.29 23.79
C HIS A 286 -17.42 -20.48 22.30
N VAL A 287 -16.81 -19.49 21.66
CA VAL A 287 -16.47 -19.49 20.23
C VAL A 287 -15.02 -19.88 20.02
N SER A 288 -14.79 -20.86 19.15
CA SER A 288 -13.47 -21.30 18.71
C SER A 288 -13.49 -21.71 17.24
N GLU A 289 -12.32 -22.02 16.68
CA GLU A 289 -12.16 -22.62 15.35
C GLU A 289 -12.83 -24.01 15.24
N HIS A 290 -13.13 -24.65 16.34
CA HIS A 290 -13.74 -25.98 16.37
C HIS A 290 -15.27 -25.95 16.40
N GLY A 291 -15.86 -24.82 16.76
CA GLY A 291 -17.31 -24.66 16.91
C GLY A 291 -17.69 -23.65 17.97
N VAL A 292 -18.99 -23.53 18.21
CA VAL A 292 -19.60 -22.76 19.29
C VAL A 292 -20.12 -23.75 20.34
N LEU A 293 -19.49 -23.77 21.53
CA LEU A 293 -19.93 -24.57 22.67
C LEU A 293 -21.02 -23.81 23.42
N ASP A 294 -22.12 -24.52 23.69
CA ASP A 294 -23.20 -24.06 24.56
C ASP A 294 -23.01 -24.70 25.95
N ASP A 295 -22.74 -23.87 26.95
CA ASP A 295 -22.49 -24.33 28.35
C ASP A 295 -23.73 -24.99 28.95
N ALA A 296 -24.93 -24.51 28.64
CA ALA A 296 -26.16 -25.02 29.23
C ALA A 296 -26.46 -26.47 28.79
N HIS A 297 -26.04 -26.83 27.58
CA HIS A 297 -26.32 -28.13 26.99
C HIS A 297 -25.08 -29.01 26.81
N GLY A 298 -23.85 -28.46 27.04
CA GLY A 298 -22.57 -29.14 26.83
C GLY A 298 -22.35 -29.59 25.40
N ARG A 299 -22.97 -28.92 24.42
CA ARG A 299 -22.90 -29.28 23.00
C ARG A 299 -22.11 -28.25 22.19
N THR A 300 -21.23 -28.74 21.33
CA THR A 300 -20.52 -27.89 20.38
C THR A 300 -21.21 -27.96 19.02
N GLN A 301 -21.67 -26.82 18.53
CA GLN A 301 -22.24 -26.67 17.20
C GLN A 301 -21.16 -26.21 16.22
N THR A 302 -20.99 -26.94 15.12
CA THR A 302 -20.12 -26.53 14.00
C THR A 302 -20.94 -25.76 12.98
N CYS A 303 -20.30 -24.77 12.34
CA CYS A 303 -20.91 -23.89 11.34
C CYS A 303 -20.20 -24.04 10.01
N GLU A 304 -20.95 -24.19 8.94
CA GLU A 304 -20.40 -24.25 7.57
C GLU A 304 -20.14 -22.86 7.00
N THR A 305 -20.84 -21.84 7.51
CA THR A 305 -20.69 -20.44 7.14
C THR A 305 -20.38 -19.54 8.34
N GLU A 306 -19.66 -18.44 8.11
CA GLU A 306 -19.43 -17.43 9.17
C GLU A 306 -20.73 -16.76 9.62
N ARG A 307 -21.72 -16.64 8.73
CA ARG A 307 -23.04 -16.09 9.05
C ARG A 307 -23.69 -16.90 10.17
N GLU A 308 -23.65 -18.22 10.10
CA GLU A 308 -24.16 -19.09 11.15
C GLU A 308 -23.47 -18.87 12.49
N VAL A 309 -22.15 -18.61 12.48
CA VAL A 309 -21.40 -18.30 13.72
C VAL A 309 -21.95 -17.03 14.36
N TYR A 310 -22.14 -15.95 13.58
CA TYR A 310 -22.68 -14.68 14.09
C TYR A 310 -24.14 -14.81 14.52
N GLU A 311 -24.96 -15.52 13.77
CA GLU A 311 -26.37 -15.77 14.09
C GLU A 311 -26.55 -16.53 15.41
N LEU A 312 -25.73 -17.56 15.68
CA LEU A 312 -25.71 -18.26 16.97
C LEU A 312 -25.38 -17.34 18.14
N LEU A 313 -24.60 -16.29 17.88
CA LEU A 313 -24.28 -15.25 18.85
C LEU A 313 -25.30 -14.11 18.88
N GLY A 314 -26.42 -14.22 18.14
CA GLY A 314 -27.45 -13.17 18.03
C GLY A 314 -26.89 -11.87 17.41
N LEU A 315 -26.02 -11.99 16.43
CA LEU A 315 -25.41 -10.90 15.70
C LEU A 315 -25.73 -10.99 14.21
N ALA A 316 -25.88 -9.85 13.55
CA ALA A 316 -25.84 -9.82 12.10
C ALA A 316 -24.41 -10.16 11.60
N TYR A 317 -24.32 -10.67 10.38
CA TYR A 317 -23.02 -10.97 9.76
C TYR A 317 -22.18 -9.71 9.62
N ILE A 318 -20.90 -9.82 10.03
CA ILE A 318 -19.92 -8.73 9.97
C ILE A 318 -18.94 -9.01 8.83
N GLU A 319 -18.86 -8.07 7.87
CA GLU A 319 -17.91 -8.15 6.78
C GLU A 319 -16.46 -8.20 7.31
N PRO A 320 -15.56 -8.98 6.67
CA PRO A 320 -14.16 -9.09 7.11
C PRO A 320 -13.46 -7.76 7.30
N GLU A 321 -13.71 -6.80 6.42
CA GLU A 321 -13.11 -5.46 6.44
C GLU A 321 -13.43 -4.66 7.70
N LEU A 322 -14.54 -4.97 8.36
CA LEU A 322 -15.00 -4.27 9.56
C LEU A 322 -14.44 -4.84 10.87
N ARG A 323 -13.85 -6.03 10.86
CA ARG A 323 -13.46 -6.81 12.06
C ARG A 323 -12.17 -6.30 12.71
N GLU A 324 -12.18 -5.07 13.21
CA GLU A 324 -11.01 -4.42 13.82
C GLU A 324 -11.28 -3.89 15.25
N ASP A 325 -12.39 -4.32 15.88
CA ASP A 325 -12.85 -3.87 17.20
C ASP A 325 -13.05 -2.33 17.25
N ARG A 326 -13.85 -1.84 16.30
CA ARG A 326 -14.16 -0.42 16.15
C ARG A 326 -15.65 -0.13 16.26
N GLY A 327 -16.38 -0.98 16.99
CA GLY A 327 -17.83 -0.86 17.22
C GLY A 327 -18.69 -1.77 16.35
N GLU A 328 -18.09 -2.68 15.57
CA GLU A 328 -18.82 -3.58 14.66
C GLU A 328 -19.68 -4.61 15.40
N LEU A 329 -19.29 -5.05 16.59
CA LEU A 329 -20.09 -5.99 17.39
C LEU A 329 -21.36 -5.33 17.93
N GLN A 330 -21.26 -4.07 18.38
CA GLN A 330 -22.40 -3.29 18.84
C GLN A 330 -23.36 -2.99 17.67
N ALA A 331 -22.82 -2.60 16.51
CA ALA A 331 -23.61 -2.38 15.30
C ALA A 331 -24.29 -3.66 14.81
N ALA A 332 -23.59 -4.81 14.86
CA ALA A 332 -24.15 -6.10 14.48
C ALA A 332 -25.25 -6.57 15.43
N ALA A 333 -25.10 -6.31 16.74
CA ALA A 333 -26.13 -6.61 17.72
C ALA A 333 -27.39 -5.74 17.50
N ALA A 334 -27.19 -4.45 17.24
CA ALA A 334 -28.28 -3.53 16.91
C ALA A 334 -28.99 -3.96 15.61
N ALA A 335 -28.23 -4.34 14.57
CA ALA A 335 -28.80 -4.83 13.31
C ALA A 335 -29.63 -6.10 13.48
N ALA A 336 -29.16 -7.04 14.31
CA ALA A 336 -29.90 -8.29 14.57
C ALA A 336 -31.19 -8.06 15.38
N ALA A 337 -31.20 -7.06 16.27
CA ALA A 337 -32.35 -6.70 17.11
C ALA A 337 -33.39 -5.82 16.39
N ALA A 338 -32.99 -5.11 15.34
CA ALA A 338 -33.84 -4.11 14.69
C ALA A 338 -34.69 -4.75 13.57
N THR A 339 -35.97 -4.47 13.63
CA THR A 339 -36.89 -4.64 12.50
C THR A 339 -36.83 -3.48 11.51
N GLY A 340 -35.74 -2.71 11.51
CA GLY A 340 -35.47 -1.58 10.63
C GLY A 340 -34.65 -0.49 11.34
N GLY A 341 -33.45 -0.19 10.89
CA GLY A 341 -32.66 0.98 11.32
C GLY A 341 -31.22 0.63 11.69
N ASP A 342 -30.50 1.48 12.27
CA ASP A 342 -29.08 1.66 12.56
C ASP A 342 -28.25 0.39 12.85
N GLY A 343 -28.05 -0.44 11.80
CA GLY A 343 -27.19 -1.60 11.85
C GLY A 343 -25.85 -1.38 11.15
N LEU A 344 -25.25 -2.47 10.73
CA LEU A 344 -24.06 -2.44 9.88
C LEU A 344 -24.37 -1.74 8.54
N PRO A 345 -23.52 -0.81 8.09
CA PRO A 345 -23.77 -0.08 6.86
C PRO A 345 -23.69 -1.01 5.64
N LYS A 346 -24.46 -0.71 4.61
CA LYS A 346 -24.24 -1.31 3.29
C LYS A 346 -22.99 -0.68 2.69
N LEU A 347 -21.88 -1.42 2.78
CA LEU A 347 -20.58 -0.96 2.32
C LEU A 347 -20.56 -0.71 0.81
N ILE A 348 -19.78 0.28 0.40
CA ILE A 348 -19.53 0.59 -1.01
C ILE A 348 -18.96 -0.63 -1.76
N GLU A 349 -19.33 -0.76 -3.03
CA GLU A 349 -18.86 -1.81 -3.94
C GLU A 349 -18.27 -1.22 -5.22
N GLN A 350 -17.46 -2.01 -5.95
CA GLN A 350 -16.85 -1.59 -7.22
C GLN A 350 -17.88 -1.05 -8.22
N ARG A 351 -19.03 -1.71 -8.31
CA ARG A 351 -20.13 -1.32 -9.23
C ARG A 351 -20.80 0.00 -8.88
N ASP A 352 -20.55 0.57 -7.71
CA ASP A 352 -21.10 1.87 -7.31
C ASP A 352 -20.30 3.04 -7.89
N ILE A 353 -19.03 2.82 -8.25
CA ILE A 353 -18.16 3.85 -8.83
C ILE A 353 -18.59 4.14 -10.28
N ARG A 354 -18.74 5.43 -10.59
CA ARG A 354 -19.19 5.95 -11.88
C ARG A 354 -18.08 6.64 -12.66
N GLY A 355 -17.01 7.08 -12.01
CA GLY A 355 -15.95 7.79 -12.69
C GLY A 355 -14.63 7.79 -11.94
N GLU A 356 -13.59 8.16 -12.67
CA GLU A 356 -12.21 8.35 -12.21
C GLU A 356 -11.87 9.84 -12.28
N LEU A 357 -11.32 10.41 -11.22
CA LEU A 357 -11.06 11.85 -11.12
C LEU A 357 -9.59 12.20 -10.83
N HIS A 358 -8.69 11.20 -10.87
CA HIS A 358 -7.26 11.39 -10.69
C HIS A 358 -6.46 10.40 -11.52
N CYS A 359 -6.08 10.78 -12.75
CA CYS A 359 -5.20 9.98 -13.59
C CYS A 359 -4.30 10.82 -14.49
N HIS A 360 -3.18 10.26 -14.92
CA HIS A 360 -2.08 10.91 -15.62
C HIS A 360 -1.87 10.33 -17.00
N THR A 361 -1.35 11.18 -17.90
CA THR A 361 -1.05 10.82 -19.28
C THR A 361 0.41 11.08 -19.63
N VAL A 362 0.77 10.82 -20.89
CA VAL A 362 2.11 11.15 -21.44
C VAL A 362 2.43 12.66 -21.43
N ALA A 363 1.49 13.51 -21.06
CA ALA A 363 1.75 14.94 -20.92
C ALA A 363 2.60 15.25 -19.68
N SER A 364 2.43 14.47 -18.61
CA SER A 364 3.30 14.54 -17.42
C SER A 364 4.17 13.28 -17.31
N ASP A 365 3.91 12.39 -16.41
CA ASP A 365 4.71 11.19 -16.12
C ASP A 365 3.96 9.87 -16.38
N GLY A 366 2.71 9.94 -16.83
CA GLY A 366 1.93 8.81 -17.29
C GLY A 366 2.54 8.14 -18.52
N LYS A 367 2.01 6.98 -18.91
CA LYS A 367 2.53 6.15 -20.01
C LYS A 367 1.49 5.87 -21.09
N SER A 368 0.32 6.49 -20.99
CA SER A 368 -0.79 6.32 -21.92
C SER A 368 -1.31 7.69 -22.38
N THR A 369 -1.85 7.74 -23.57
CA THR A 369 -2.48 8.95 -24.11
C THR A 369 -3.86 9.20 -23.47
N ILE A 370 -4.42 10.39 -23.67
CA ILE A 370 -5.78 10.73 -23.21
C ILE A 370 -6.80 9.72 -23.75
N ALA A 371 -6.75 9.40 -25.04
CA ALA A 371 -7.69 8.49 -25.67
C ALA A 371 -7.57 7.04 -25.13
N GLU A 372 -6.36 6.57 -24.88
CA GLU A 372 -6.13 5.25 -24.26
C GLU A 372 -6.66 5.20 -22.82
N MET A 373 -6.39 6.24 -22.01
CA MET A 373 -6.89 6.30 -20.63
C MET A 373 -8.43 6.36 -20.61
N ALA A 374 -9.03 7.21 -21.43
CA ALA A 374 -10.49 7.33 -21.50
C ALA A 374 -11.14 6.04 -22.05
N GLY A 375 -10.54 5.40 -23.05
CA GLY A 375 -11.01 4.11 -23.58
C GLY A 375 -10.98 3.02 -22.51
N ALA A 376 -9.89 2.92 -21.77
CA ALA A 376 -9.77 1.93 -20.67
C ALA A 376 -10.74 2.23 -19.51
N ALA A 377 -10.96 3.50 -19.17
CA ALA A 377 -11.94 3.88 -18.16
C ALA A 377 -13.38 3.48 -18.59
N ARG A 378 -13.72 3.69 -19.86
CA ARG A 378 -15.00 3.25 -20.45
C ARG A 378 -15.15 1.72 -20.39
N GLU A 379 -14.10 0.96 -20.71
CA GLU A 379 -14.12 -0.52 -20.61
C GLU A 379 -14.36 -1.01 -19.19
N LEU A 380 -13.92 -0.25 -18.18
CA LEU A 380 -14.22 -0.50 -16.77
C LEU A 380 -15.65 -0.11 -16.35
N GLY A 381 -16.43 0.49 -17.28
CA GLY A 381 -17.81 0.89 -17.04
C GLY A 381 -17.95 2.28 -16.40
N TYR A 382 -16.91 3.12 -16.46
CA TYR A 382 -16.98 4.50 -15.97
C TYR A 382 -17.71 5.39 -16.96
N GLU A 383 -18.51 6.32 -16.45
CA GLU A 383 -19.29 7.29 -17.21
C GLU A 383 -18.50 8.58 -17.48
N TYR A 384 -17.46 8.84 -16.67
CA TYR A 384 -16.56 9.98 -16.82
C TYR A 384 -15.16 9.70 -16.32
N VAL A 385 -14.19 10.43 -16.87
CA VAL A 385 -12.79 10.40 -16.44
C VAL A 385 -12.20 11.82 -16.49
N ALA A 386 -11.52 12.26 -15.44
CA ALA A 386 -10.75 13.50 -15.44
C ALA A 386 -9.27 13.20 -15.73
N ILE A 387 -8.71 13.89 -16.72
CA ILE A 387 -7.28 13.87 -17.02
C ILE A 387 -6.64 14.95 -16.15
N THR A 388 -5.81 14.53 -15.20
CA THR A 388 -5.28 15.39 -14.14
C THR A 388 -3.76 15.39 -14.11
N ASP A 389 -3.13 15.55 -15.27
CA ASP A 389 -1.68 15.62 -15.37
C ASP A 389 -1.09 16.65 -14.39
N HIS A 390 0.12 16.37 -13.92
CA HIS A 390 0.84 17.20 -12.94
C HIS A 390 1.08 18.62 -13.45
N SER A 391 1.02 19.58 -12.53
CA SER A 391 1.24 20.99 -12.80
C SER A 391 2.72 21.39 -12.91
N ALA A 392 2.99 22.69 -12.95
CA ALA A 392 4.29 23.26 -13.35
C ALA A 392 5.47 23.02 -12.41
N THR A 393 5.25 22.63 -11.15
CA THR A 393 6.33 22.61 -10.14
C THR A 393 6.39 21.33 -9.30
N HIS A 394 5.86 20.22 -9.79
CA HIS A 394 5.86 18.97 -9.02
C HIS A 394 7.26 18.34 -8.90
N GLY A 395 8.16 18.56 -9.88
CA GLY A 395 9.57 18.18 -9.80
C GLY A 395 9.88 16.71 -10.15
N PHE A 396 8.93 15.98 -10.75
CA PHE A 396 9.09 14.57 -11.13
C PHE A 396 8.79 14.34 -12.61
N GLY A 397 9.72 14.58 -13.50
CA GLY A 397 9.53 14.34 -14.93
C GLY A 397 9.07 15.57 -15.69
N ASN A 398 8.06 15.45 -16.55
CA ASN A 398 7.60 16.57 -17.40
C ASN A 398 6.62 17.45 -16.62
N ASP A 399 7.09 18.61 -16.18
CA ASP A 399 6.23 19.64 -15.62
C ASP A 399 5.36 20.25 -16.73
N VAL A 400 4.06 20.33 -16.53
CA VAL A 400 3.13 20.91 -17.50
C VAL A 400 3.07 22.43 -17.27
N SER A 401 3.59 23.23 -18.21
CA SER A 401 3.51 24.70 -18.13
C SER A 401 2.07 25.20 -18.35
N PRO A 402 1.74 26.46 -17.96
CA PRO A 402 0.41 27.03 -18.20
C PRO A 402 -0.03 26.95 -19.68
N ASP A 403 0.89 27.22 -20.62
CA ASP A 403 0.58 27.13 -22.04
C ASP A 403 0.38 25.68 -22.51
N GLU A 404 1.11 24.73 -21.93
CA GLU A 404 0.90 23.31 -22.22
C GLU A 404 -0.43 22.83 -21.64
N LEU A 405 -0.84 23.29 -20.46
CA LEU A 405 -2.14 22.96 -19.88
C LEU A 405 -3.29 23.47 -20.77
N ARG A 406 -3.22 24.69 -21.33
CA ARG A 406 -4.23 25.16 -22.29
C ARG A 406 -4.31 24.27 -23.53
N ARG A 407 -3.16 23.88 -24.08
CA ARG A 407 -3.13 22.89 -25.19
C ARG A 407 -3.68 21.52 -24.76
N GLN A 408 -3.46 21.12 -23.51
CA GLN A 408 -4.01 19.88 -22.96
C GLN A 408 -5.54 19.94 -22.84
N ILE A 409 -6.09 21.03 -22.35
CA ILE A 409 -7.53 21.28 -22.31
C ILE A 409 -8.15 21.11 -23.71
N GLU A 410 -7.54 21.70 -24.74
CA GLU A 410 -8.02 21.55 -26.11
C GLU A 410 -7.94 20.09 -26.60
N ARG A 411 -6.88 19.35 -26.23
CA ARG A 411 -6.74 17.93 -26.58
C ARG A 411 -7.83 17.10 -25.91
N VAL A 412 -8.10 17.33 -24.62
CA VAL A 412 -9.16 16.67 -23.87
C VAL A 412 -10.51 16.92 -24.52
N ARG A 413 -10.85 18.19 -24.83
CA ARG A 413 -12.10 18.55 -25.50
C ARG A 413 -12.28 17.85 -26.85
N ARG A 414 -11.18 17.69 -27.61
CA ARG A 414 -11.23 16.95 -28.90
C ARG A 414 -11.49 15.46 -28.70
N VAL A 415 -10.91 14.84 -27.65
CA VAL A 415 -11.16 13.43 -27.36
C VAL A 415 -12.59 13.24 -26.84
N ASP A 416 -13.08 14.11 -25.96
CA ASP A 416 -14.45 14.08 -25.44
C ASP A 416 -15.49 14.18 -26.59
N ALA A 417 -15.22 15.02 -27.57
CA ALA A 417 -16.12 15.21 -28.72
C ALA A 417 -16.25 14.01 -29.67
N VAL A 418 -15.29 13.06 -29.66
CA VAL A 418 -15.27 11.91 -30.57
C VAL A 418 -15.40 10.56 -29.88
N LEU A 419 -15.28 10.51 -28.55
CA LEU A 419 -15.32 9.27 -27.80
C LEU A 419 -16.70 9.08 -27.15
N ASP A 420 -17.55 8.27 -27.77
CA ASP A 420 -18.88 7.97 -27.26
C ASP A 420 -18.83 7.08 -25.98
N GLY A 421 -19.82 7.29 -25.11
CA GLY A 421 -20.09 6.44 -23.95
C GLY A 421 -19.25 6.73 -22.71
N ILE A 422 -18.43 7.80 -22.72
CA ILE A 422 -17.71 8.32 -21.55
C ILE A 422 -17.48 9.83 -21.75
N ARG A 423 -17.63 10.61 -20.68
CA ARG A 423 -17.25 12.02 -20.62
C ARG A 423 -15.80 12.18 -20.23
N VAL A 424 -15.01 12.91 -21.01
CA VAL A 424 -13.60 13.21 -20.68
C VAL A 424 -13.47 14.63 -20.19
N LEU A 425 -13.03 14.79 -18.95
CA LEU A 425 -12.94 16.07 -18.24
C LEU A 425 -11.51 16.61 -18.30
N ALA A 426 -11.36 17.90 -18.56
CA ALA A 426 -10.09 18.59 -18.45
C ALA A 426 -9.82 18.93 -16.98
N GLY A 427 -8.78 18.37 -16.41
CA GLY A 427 -8.36 18.60 -15.04
C GLY A 427 -6.86 18.82 -14.90
N SER A 428 -6.42 19.02 -13.67
CA SER A 428 -4.99 19.02 -13.31
C SER A 428 -4.83 18.63 -11.84
N GLU A 429 -3.76 17.86 -11.56
CA GLU A 429 -3.22 17.71 -10.22
C GLU A 429 -2.27 18.88 -9.94
N VAL A 430 -2.77 19.85 -9.18
CA VAL A 430 -2.10 21.12 -8.95
C VAL A 430 -1.26 21.05 -7.69
N ASN A 431 0.00 21.49 -7.78
CA ASN A 431 0.89 21.47 -6.63
C ASN A 431 0.52 22.56 -5.62
N ILE A 432 0.34 22.18 -4.35
CA ILE A 432 0.21 23.10 -3.23
C ILE A 432 1.61 23.59 -2.84
N LEU A 433 1.91 24.86 -3.07
CA LEU A 433 3.19 25.47 -2.75
C LEU A 433 3.39 25.57 -1.23
N ARG A 434 4.62 25.89 -0.81
CA ARG A 434 5.00 25.90 0.61
C ARG A 434 4.15 26.84 1.47
N ASP A 435 3.68 27.94 0.90
CA ASP A 435 2.82 28.92 1.56
C ASP A 435 1.32 28.60 1.46
N GLY A 436 0.95 27.50 0.78
CA GLY A 436 -0.42 27.07 0.58
C GLY A 436 -1.10 27.62 -0.67
N SER A 437 -0.42 28.47 -1.45
CA SER A 437 -0.88 28.87 -2.79
C SER A 437 -0.75 27.73 -3.79
N LEU A 438 -1.44 27.83 -4.93
CA LEU A 438 -1.36 26.86 -6.02
C LEU A 438 -0.35 27.35 -7.06
N ASP A 439 0.26 26.44 -7.81
CA ASP A 439 1.27 26.78 -8.81
C ASP A 439 0.72 27.14 -10.19
N TYR A 440 -0.61 27.24 -10.32
CA TYR A 440 -1.29 27.89 -11.44
C TYR A 440 -2.14 29.07 -10.95
N GLU A 441 -2.30 30.08 -11.83
CA GLU A 441 -3.17 31.21 -11.55
C GLU A 441 -4.66 30.83 -11.65
N ASP A 442 -5.50 31.53 -10.88
CA ASP A 442 -6.93 31.29 -10.79
C ASP A 442 -7.63 31.37 -12.16
N SER A 443 -7.18 32.26 -13.03
CA SER A 443 -7.71 32.39 -14.40
C SER A 443 -7.59 31.10 -15.20
N LEU A 444 -6.46 30.37 -15.05
CA LEU A 444 -6.25 29.09 -15.71
C LEU A 444 -7.00 27.95 -15.00
N LEU A 445 -7.02 27.94 -13.69
CA LEU A 445 -7.79 26.96 -12.90
C LEU A 445 -9.30 27.04 -13.19
N ALA A 446 -9.81 28.21 -13.49
CA ALA A 446 -11.22 28.41 -13.86
C ALA A 446 -11.60 27.77 -15.20
N GLU A 447 -10.63 27.54 -16.11
CA GLU A 447 -10.83 26.85 -17.40
C GLU A 447 -11.02 25.34 -17.25
N LEU A 448 -10.66 24.76 -16.06
CA LEU A 448 -10.69 23.31 -15.82
C LEU A 448 -12.06 22.82 -15.35
N ASP A 449 -12.42 21.60 -15.77
CA ASP A 449 -13.58 20.88 -15.25
C ASP A 449 -13.35 20.31 -13.85
N TRP A 450 -12.09 19.99 -13.50
CA TRP A 450 -11.74 19.36 -12.25
C TRP A 450 -10.35 19.79 -11.78
N VAL A 451 -10.24 20.16 -10.49
CA VAL A 451 -8.97 20.54 -9.86
C VAL A 451 -8.76 19.71 -8.61
N ILE A 452 -7.74 18.86 -8.62
CA ILE A 452 -7.26 18.15 -7.44
C ILE A 452 -5.93 18.79 -7.02
N ALA A 453 -5.79 19.17 -5.74
CA ALA A 453 -4.60 19.83 -5.23
C ALA A 453 -3.80 18.91 -4.30
N SER A 454 -2.48 18.82 -4.50
CA SER A 454 -1.63 17.85 -3.81
C SER A 454 -0.34 18.45 -3.30
N VAL A 455 0.21 17.84 -2.23
CA VAL A 455 1.53 18.17 -1.68
C VAL A 455 2.57 17.25 -2.27
N HIS A 456 3.52 17.78 -3.06
CA HIS A 456 4.62 17.01 -3.65
C HIS A 456 6.00 17.36 -3.11
N THR A 457 6.13 18.47 -2.39
CA THR A 457 7.42 18.99 -1.90
C THR A 457 7.33 19.43 -0.44
N ALA A 458 8.47 19.63 0.21
CA ALA A 458 8.56 20.14 1.57
C ALA A 458 7.81 19.29 2.63
N PHE A 459 7.84 17.97 2.51
CA PHE A 459 7.18 17.04 3.45
C PHE A 459 7.65 17.18 4.92
N GLY A 460 8.84 17.74 5.17
CA GLY A 460 9.40 17.94 6.51
C GLY A 460 9.01 19.26 7.18
N MET A 461 7.91 19.90 6.78
CA MET A 461 7.37 21.07 7.50
C MET A 461 6.84 20.65 8.87
N GLY A 462 6.89 21.60 9.84
CA GLY A 462 6.23 21.38 11.15
C GLY A 462 4.72 21.33 11.00
N GLU A 463 4.06 20.65 11.97
CA GLU A 463 2.61 20.38 11.96
C GLU A 463 1.76 21.62 11.70
N GLN A 464 1.98 22.71 12.47
CA GLN A 464 1.22 23.93 12.29
C GLN A 464 1.35 24.51 10.87
N ALA A 465 2.59 24.63 10.36
CA ALA A 465 2.84 25.20 9.04
C ALA A 465 2.29 24.33 7.91
N MET A 466 2.32 22.98 8.05
CA MET A 466 1.72 22.06 7.10
C MET A 466 0.20 22.13 7.14
N THR A 467 -0.38 22.27 8.33
CA THR A 467 -1.83 22.42 8.51
C THR A 467 -2.33 23.72 7.88
N GLU A 468 -1.66 24.84 8.12
CA GLU A 468 -1.99 26.13 7.51
C GLU A 468 -1.88 26.09 5.98
N ARG A 469 -0.83 25.42 5.45
CA ARG A 469 -0.63 25.17 4.02
C ARG A 469 -1.81 24.41 3.41
N MET A 470 -2.25 23.33 4.07
CA MET A 470 -3.34 22.49 3.61
C MET A 470 -4.68 23.21 3.69
N ILE A 471 -4.96 23.92 4.78
CA ILE A 471 -6.20 24.68 4.96
C ILE A 471 -6.37 25.73 3.86
N ARG A 472 -5.32 26.46 3.48
CA ARG A 472 -5.40 27.42 2.36
C ARG A 472 -5.84 26.75 1.06
N ALA A 473 -5.29 25.57 0.74
CA ALA A 473 -5.70 24.82 -0.45
C ALA A 473 -7.15 24.30 -0.33
N VAL A 474 -7.52 23.78 0.84
CA VAL A 474 -8.91 23.36 1.15
C VAL A 474 -9.90 24.50 1.00
N GLU A 475 -9.54 25.70 1.40
CA GLU A 475 -10.40 26.90 1.32
C GLU A 475 -10.44 27.53 -0.08
N HIS A 476 -9.49 27.18 -0.96
CA HIS A 476 -9.41 27.78 -2.29
C HIS A 476 -10.67 27.47 -3.12
N PRO A 477 -11.33 28.48 -3.70
CA PRO A 477 -12.67 28.32 -4.32
C PRO A 477 -12.68 27.41 -5.55
N LEU A 478 -11.54 27.25 -6.22
CA LEU A 478 -11.41 26.45 -7.44
C LEU A 478 -10.89 25.02 -7.17
N VAL A 479 -10.49 24.68 -5.95
CA VAL A 479 -10.05 23.32 -5.59
C VAL A 479 -11.25 22.43 -5.29
N ASP A 480 -11.42 21.36 -6.05
CA ASP A 480 -12.52 20.41 -5.87
C ASP A 480 -12.18 19.32 -4.87
N ALA A 481 -10.93 18.82 -4.90
CA ALA A 481 -10.45 17.75 -4.02
C ALA A 481 -8.99 17.98 -3.58
N ILE A 482 -8.63 17.38 -2.43
CA ILE A 482 -7.23 17.23 -2.02
C ILE A 482 -6.79 15.79 -2.32
N GLY A 483 -5.75 15.65 -3.14
CA GLY A 483 -5.14 14.37 -3.50
C GLY A 483 -4.21 13.86 -2.40
N HIS A 484 -4.20 12.53 -2.15
CA HIS A 484 -3.38 11.82 -1.16
C HIS A 484 -3.01 12.68 0.07
N PRO A 485 -4.00 13.04 0.91
CA PRO A 485 -3.94 14.17 1.85
C PRO A 485 -2.91 14.06 2.97
N THR A 486 -2.33 12.88 3.22
CA THR A 486 -1.27 12.72 4.25
C THR A 486 0.11 12.51 3.65
N GLY A 487 0.20 12.33 2.34
CA GLY A 487 1.45 12.07 1.62
C GLY A 487 2.14 10.77 2.04
N ARG A 488 1.46 9.86 2.75
CA ARG A 488 2.03 8.59 3.19
C ARG A 488 2.41 7.68 2.02
N MET A 489 3.42 6.84 2.24
CA MET A 489 3.76 5.70 1.40
C MET A 489 3.91 4.49 2.31
N ILE A 490 3.04 3.49 2.17
CA ILE A 490 3.00 2.30 3.04
C ILE A 490 4.38 1.62 3.07
N GLU A 491 4.90 1.34 4.28
CA GLU A 491 6.23 0.75 4.53
C GLU A 491 7.43 1.58 4.00
N ARG A 492 7.21 2.84 3.54
CA ARG A 492 8.28 3.67 2.95
C ARG A 492 8.36 5.09 3.50
N ARG A 493 7.24 5.73 3.75
CA ARG A 493 7.19 7.11 4.22
C ARG A 493 5.97 7.30 5.10
N GLU A 494 6.23 7.69 6.35
CA GLU A 494 5.17 8.09 7.27
C GLU A 494 4.41 9.32 6.75
N PRO A 495 3.15 9.50 7.17
CA PRO A 495 2.45 10.75 6.94
C PRO A 495 3.27 11.95 7.40
N TYR A 496 3.19 13.07 6.69
CA TYR A 496 3.76 14.30 7.23
C TYR A 496 2.97 14.78 8.45
N ALA A 497 3.63 15.55 9.33
CA ALA A 497 2.99 16.12 10.51
C ALA A 497 1.91 17.12 10.09
N ILE A 498 0.64 16.88 10.46
CA ILE A 498 -0.51 17.69 10.11
C ILE A 498 -1.66 17.45 11.10
N ASP A 499 -2.38 18.50 11.48
CA ASP A 499 -3.65 18.39 12.19
C ASP A 499 -4.79 18.06 11.21
N LEU A 500 -5.06 16.77 11.07
CA LEU A 500 -6.14 16.29 10.20
C LEU A 500 -7.53 16.72 10.70
N GLY A 501 -7.71 16.96 12.01
CA GLY A 501 -8.98 17.45 12.55
C GLY A 501 -9.34 18.81 11.96
N ALA A 502 -8.40 19.76 12.02
CA ALA A 502 -8.57 21.08 11.42
C ALA A 502 -8.79 21.03 9.90
N VAL A 503 -8.10 20.12 9.19
CA VAL A 503 -8.30 19.91 7.75
C VAL A 503 -9.70 19.37 7.46
N PHE A 504 -10.20 18.41 8.24
CA PHE A 504 -11.55 17.85 8.07
C PHE A 504 -12.63 18.90 8.32
N GLU A 505 -12.50 19.72 9.36
CA GLU A 505 -13.40 20.83 9.64
C GLU A 505 -13.44 21.84 8.47
N GLY A 506 -12.25 22.21 7.95
CA GLY A 506 -12.14 23.08 6.78
C GLY A 506 -12.79 22.48 5.54
N ALA A 507 -12.53 21.21 5.25
CA ALA A 507 -13.07 20.51 4.09
C ALA A 507 -14.61 20.36 4.19
N ALA A 508 -15.13 19.99 5.35
CA ALA A 508 -16.58 19.90 5.57
C ALA A 508 -17.27 21.25 5.38
N ARG A 509 -16.69 22.32 5.92
CA ARG A 509 -17.21 23.68 5.80
C ARG A 509 -17.23 24.19 4.37
N THR A 510 -16.15 23.97 3.62
CA THR A 510 -16.01 24.45 2.23
C THR A 510 -16.63 23.51 1.20
N GLY A 511 -16.81 22.24 1.55
CA GLY A 511 -17.25 21.19 0.65
C GLY A 511 -16.16 20.68 -0.28
N THR A 512 -14.90 20.89 0.10
CA THR A 512 -13.75 20.27 -0.57
C THR A 512 -13.75 18.78 -0.29
N LEU A 513 -13.60 17.98 -1.32
CA LEU A 513 -13.49 16.52 -1.18
C LEU A 513 -12.09 16.14 -0.68
N LEU A 514 -11.99 15.01 0.02
CA LEU A 514 -10.71 14.40 0.36
C LEU A 514 -10.60 13.04 -0.33
N GLU A 515 -9.43 12.79 -0.90
CA GLU A 515 -9.18 11.58 -1.66
C GLU A 515 -8.90 10.37 -0.75
N ILE A 516 -9.41 9.20 -1.14
CA ILE A 516 -8.79 7.91 -0.88
C ILE A 516 -8.06 7.52 -2.16
N ASN A 517 -6.79 7.82 -2.24
CA ASN A 517 -5.92 7.41 -3.32
C ASN A 517 -5.78 5.88 -3.31
N ALA A 518 -6.18 5.23 -4.39
CA ALA A 518 -6.22 3.79 -4.48
C ALA A 518 -4.89 3.14 -4.91
N ASN A 519 -3.84 3.93 -5.13
CA ASN A 519 -2.53 3.36 -5.42
C ASN A 519 -2.11 2.44 -4.25
N PRO A 520 -1.76 1.16 -4.52
CA PRO A 520 -1.41 0.20 -3.48
C PRO A 520 -0.32 0.65 -2.52
N ASP A 521 0.60 1.48 -2.99
CA ASP A 521 1.70 2.01 -2.19
C ASP A 521 1.24 3.13 -1.24
N ARG A 522 0.06 3.74 -1.49
CA ARG A 522 -0.46 4.89 -0.73
C ARG A 522 -1.67 4.53 0.13
N ARG A 523 -2.80 4.18 -0.49
CA ARG A 523 -4.12 4.01 0.13
C ARG A 523 -4.42 5.16 1.11
N ASP A 524 -4.31 6.38 0.61
CA ASP A 524 -4.32 7.64 1.35
C ASP A 524 -5.54 8.50 0.95
N LEU A 525 -6.43 8.82 1.82
CA LEU A 525 -6.50 8.59 3.28
C LEU A 525 -6.51 7.11 3.68
N SER A 526 -5.96 6.82 4.88
CA SER A 526 -6.13 5.52 5.52
C SER A 526 -7.60 5.27 5.92
N ASP A 527 -7.95 4.02 6.21
CA ASP A 527 -9.29 3.63 6.68
C ASP A 527 -9.73 4.38 7.96
N VAL A 528 -8.79 4.62 8.89
CA VAL A 528 -9.05 5.36 10.13
C VAL A 528 -9.34 6.83 9.82
N HIS A 529 -8.50 7.45 8.99
CA HIS A 529 -8.64 8.86 8.64
C HIS A 529 -9.87 9.11 7.77
N ALA A 530 -10.16 8.25 6.79
CA ALA A 530 -11.35 8.35 5.96
C ALA A 530 -12.64 8.24 6.79
N ARG A 531 -12.69 7.32 7.77
CA ARG A 531 -13.81 7.21 8.71
C ARG A 531 -13.99 8.48 9.55
N SER A 532 -12.88 9.05 10.02
CA SER A 532 -12.91 10.30 10.79
C SER A 532 -13.37 11.47 9.95
N ALA A 533 -12.89 11.58 8.71
CA ALA A 533 -13.29 12.63 7.76
C ALA A 533 -14.80 12.59 7.50
N VAL A 534 -15.36 11.41 7.19
CA VAL A 534 -16.81 11.25 6.97
C VAL A 534 -17.61 11.61 8.21
N ARG A 535 -17.15 11.23 9.40
CA ARG A 535 -17.81 11.62 10.69
C ARG A 535 -17.79 13.13 10.93
N SER A 536 -16.80 13.83 10.38
CA SER A 536 -16.72 15.30 10.41
C SER A 536 -17.56 15.96 9.30
N GLY A 537 -18.27 15.18 8.47
CA GLY A 537 -19.11 15.70 7.38
C GLY A 537 -18.39 15.89 6.04
N VAL A 538 -17.17 15.39 5.90
CA VAL A 538 -16.42 15.42 4.64
C VAL A 538 -16.95 14.35 3.69
N VAL A 539 -17.12 14.69 2.42
CA VAL A 539 -17.40 13.73 1.34
C VAL A 539 -16.08 13.25 0.75
N ILE A 540 -15.94 11.94 0.57
CA ILE A 540 -14.75 11.30 0.03
C ILE A 540 -14.84 11.18 -1.50
N VAL A 541 -13.70 11.23 -2.19
CA VAL A 541 -13.55 10.76 -3.57
C VAL A 541 -12.55 9.59 -3.56
N ILE A 542 -12.78 8.57 -4.39
CA ILE A 542 -11.88 7.42 -4.51
C ILE A 542 -11.32 7.43 -5.90
N ASP A 543 -10.00 7.59 -6.03
CA ASP A 543 -9.33 7.69 -7.31
C ASP A 543 -8.11 6.79 -7.38
N SER A 544 -7.76 6.38 -8.60
CA SER A 544 -6.70 5.38 -8.81
C SER A 544 -5.30 5.96 -8.86
N ASP A 545 -5.16 7.26 -9.14
CA ASP A 545 -3.87 7.91 -9.42
C ASP A 545 -3.13 7.14 -10.53
N ALA A 546 -3.87 6.81 -11.59
CA ALA A 546 -3.41 5.89 -12.61
C ALA A 546 -2.47 6.58 -13.60
N HIS A 547 -1.26 6.04 -13.74
CA HIS A 547 -0.25 6.46 -14.72
C HIS A 547 -0.20 5.56 -15.97
N ARG A 548 -1.08 4.55 -16.05
CA ARG A 548 -1.22 3.60 -17.17
C ARG A 548 -2.63 3.05 -17.17
N THR A 549 -3.14 2.69 -18.34
CA THR A 549 -4.47 2.10 -18.49
C THR A 549 -4.74 0.95 -17.49
N ARG A 550 -3.79 0.03 -17.33
CA ARG A 550 -3.94 -1.12 -16.42
C ARG A 550 -4.05 -0.72 -14.94
N THR A 551 -3.53 0.46 -14.54
CA THR A 551 -3.56 0.89 -13.14
C THR A 551 -4.86 1.58 -12.73
N LEU A 552 -5.78 1.87 -13.67
CA LEU A 552 -7.16 2.22 -13.37
C LEU A 552 -7.87 1.13 -12.54
N ALA A 553 -7.49 -0.14 -12.73
CA ALA A 553 -7.98 -1.27 -11.92
C ALA A 553 -7.57 -1.21 -10.45
N ASN A 554 -6.66 -0.31 -10.06
CA ASN A 554 -6.29 -0.07 -8.67
C ASN A 554 -7.45 0.51 -7.84
N MET A 555 -8.48 1.08 -8.47
CA MET A 555 -9.71 1.54 -7.82
C MET A 555 -10.21 0.56 -6.73
N ARG A 556 -10.11 -0.74 -6.98
CA ARG A 556 -10.48 -1.80 -6.01
C ARG A 556 -9.78 -1.69 -4.65
N TRP A 557 -8.56 -1.13 -4.60
CA TRP A 557 -7.81 -0.97 -3.36
C TRP A 557 -8.28 0.25 -2.56
N GLY A 558 -8.69 1.31 -3.24
CA GLY A 558 -9.37 2.46 -2.63
C GLY A 558 -10.73 2.05 -2.05
N ILE A 559 -11.49 1.25 -2.80
CA ILE A 559 -12.75 0.68 -2.32
C ILE A 559 -12.53 -0.22 -1.09
N ALA A 560 -11.49 -1.05 -1.08
CA ALA A 560 -11.14 -1.86 0.09
C ALA A 560 -10.85 -0.97 1.32
N THR A 561 -10.14 0.16 1.13
CA THR A 561 -9.92 1.15 2.20
C THR A 561 -11.23 1.79 2.66
N ALA A 562 -12.09 2.20 1.74
CA ALA A 562 -13.40 2.78 2.04
C ALA A 562 -14.30 1.80 2.81
N ARG A 563 -14.33 0.51 2.42
CA ARG A 563 -15.06 -0.54 3.15
C ARG A 563 -14.55 -0.71 4.57
N ARG A 564 -13.23 -0.73 4.77
CA ARG A 564 -12.60 -0.75 6.11
C ARG A 564 -12.94 0.50 6.93
N ALA A 565 -13.15 1.62 6.26
CA ALA A 565 -13.59 2.88 6.86
C ALA A 565 -15.12 2.95 7.12
N TRP A 566 -15.88 1.88 6.83
CA TRP A 566 -17.33 1.81 6.97
C TRP A 566 -18.11 2.67 5.98
N LEU A 567 -17.51 3.09 4.88
CA LEU A 567 -18.12 3.99 3.92
C LEU A 567 -19.19 3.28 3.10
N THR A 568 -20.24 4.02 2.87
CA THR A 568 -21.36 3.66 1.99
C THR A 568 -21.24 4.39 0.66
N LYS A 569 -22.08 4.03 -0.30
CA LYS A 569 -22.23 4.77 -1.55
C LYS A 569 -22.54 6.26 -1.34
N GLY A 570 -23.25 6.62 -0.27
CA GLY A 570 -23.63 8.00 0.04
C GLY A 570 -22.46 8.90 0.43
N ASP A 571 -21.41 8.30 1.00
CA ASP A 571 -20.23 8.99 1.52
C ASP A 571 -19.19 9.31 0.42
N VAL A 572 -19.37 8.75 -0.79
CA VAL A 572 -18.38 8.80 -1.88
C VAL A 572 -18.93 9.58 -3.08
N ALA A 573 -18.21 10.62 -3.49
CA ALA A 573 -18.63 11.57 -4.52
C ALA A 573 -18.77 10.93 -5.90
N ASN A 574 -17.76 10.18 -6.34
CA ASN A 574 -17.71 9.57 -7.67
C ASN A 574 -18.53 8.26 -7.80
N THR A 575 -19.45 8.03 -6.88
CA THR A 575 -20.59 7.12 -7.07
C THR A 575 -21.77 7.79 -7.77
N ARG A 576 -21.71 9.11 -7.97
CA ARG A 576 -22.71 9.92 -8.65
C ARG A 576 -22.38 10.01 -10.13
N THR A 577 -23.37 10.20 -10.98
CA THR A 577 -23.13 10.59 -12.39
C THR A 577 -22.52 11.99 -12.42
N TRP A 578 -21.85 12.35 -13.51
CA TRP A 578 -21.22 13.68 -13.62
C TRP A 578 -22.27 14.82 -13.46
N GLU A 579 -23.43 14.67 -14.09
CA GLU A 579 -24.51 15.66 -13.99
C GLU A 579 -25.00 15.92 -12.55
N LYS A 580 -24.83 14.92 -11.66
CA LYS A 580 -25.16 15.05 -10.23
C LYS A 580 -23.99 15.52 -9.40
N LEU A 581 -22.77 15.25 -9.81
CA LEU A 581 -21.57 15.65 -9.10
C LEU A 581 -21.18 17.10 -9.39
N GLU A 582 -21.15 17.48 -10.67
CA GLU A 582 -20.72 18.80 -11.14
C GLU A 582 -21.41 19.97 -10.40
N PRO A 583 -22.75 20.00 -10.21
CA PRO A 583 -23.40 21.09 -9.49
C PRO A 583 -23.04 21.20 -8.00
N THR A 584 -22.47 20.14 -7.42
CA THR A 584 -22.07 20.13 -6.00
C THR A 584 -20.67 20.71 -5.77
N ARG A 585 -19.92 21.01 -6.84
CA ARG A 585 -18.58 21.60 -6.76
C ARG A 585 -18.65 23.00 -6.17
N LYS A 586 -17.59 23.39 -5.46
CA LYS A 586 -17.53 24.69 -4.77
C LYS A 586 -17.84 25.89 -5.67
N ARG A 587 -17.29 25.89 -6.89
CA ARG A 587 -17.49 26.97 -7.86
C ARG A 587 -18.94 27.17 -8.30
N HIS A 588 -19.81 26.21 -8.05
CA HIS A 588 -21.25 26.28 -8.38
C HIS A 588 -22.13 26.51 -7.15
N ARG A 589 -21.55 26.53 -5.94
CA ARG A 589 -22.30 26.85 -4.73
C ARG A 589 -22.46 28.38 -4.63
N SER A 590 -23.70 28.85 -4.71
CA SER A 590 -24.01 30.28 -4.41
C SER A 590 -23.61 30.55 -2.96
N HIS A 591 -22.77 31.53 -2.74
CA HIS A 591 -22.44 32.05 -1.41
C HIS A 591 -23.66 32.68 -0.74
#